data_ca456719e802790eedf0f8338727be1b
#
_entry.id   ca456719e802790eedf0f8338727be1b
#
_cell.length_a   1.000
_cell.length_b   1.000
_cell.length_c   1.000
_cell.angle_alpha   90.00
_cell.angle_beta   90.00
_cell.angle_gamma   90.00
#
_symmetry.space_group_name_H-M   'P 1'
#
loop_
_entity.id
_entity.type
_entity.pdbx_description
1 polymer ?
#
loop_
_entity_poly.entity_id
_entity_poly.type
_entity_poly.pdbx_seq_one_letter_code
_entity_poly.pdbx_strand_id
1 'polypeptide(L)'
;MIRQLTATSEHAGVRLDAFLSADGRLSRSQAARLIEEGRVAVDGRPAAKSCRVAEGQQVTVDIPEVKDTAVEAQDIPLDVVYEDGDVIVVNKPTGLVVHPAPGHPDGTLVNALLHHCGDSLSGIGGEKRPGIVHRIDRDTSGLIIAAKNDAAHAALSAQLSDHTLARTYECLVSGNMKQDSGTVNAPIGRSSADRKKMAVVPGGRRAVTHWEVVARYPGVTHLRCRLETGRTHQIRVHLAYIGHPILGDTVYGAKKPVPGLTGQCLHATGLRFLHPRTGEPVELHCPLPEEFTRMLEKLERKQ
;
A
#
# COMPACT_ATOMS: atom_id res chain seq x y z
N MET A 1 23.72 19.06 0.06
CA MET A 1 24.11 19.70 -1.22
C MET A 1 23.38 21.03 -1.36
N ILE A 2 24.12 22.15 -1.51
CA ILE A 2 23.50 23.47 -1.71
C ILE A 2 23.39 23.72 -3.21
N ARG A 3 22.19 24.10 -3.68
CA ARG A 3 21.92 24.50 -5.07
C ARG A 3 21.47 25.95 -5.09
N GLN A 4 21.90 26.66 -6.13
CA GLN A 4 21.46 28.00 -6.43
C GLN A 4 20.76 28.00 -7.77
N LEU A 5 19.58 28.63 -7.83
CA LEU A 5 18.73 28.77 -9.00
C LEU A 5 18.36 30.24 -9.16
N THR A 6 18.38 30.74 -10.38
CA THR A 6 17.94 32.12 -10.69
C THR A 6 16.57 32.06 -11.38
N ALA A 7 15.61 32.78 -10.87
CA ALA A 7 14.29 32.86 -11.49
C ALA A 7 14.36 33.79 -12.74
N THR A 8 13.88 33.24 -13.86
CA THR A 8 13.76 34.01 -15.12
C THR A 8 12.38 34.66 -15.23
N SER A 9 12.16 35.47 -16.28
CA SER A 9 10.85 36.05 -16.56
C SER A 9 9.71 35.06 -16.63
N GLU A 10 9.96 33.83 -17.15
CA GLU A 10 8.97 32.76 -17.23
C GLU A 10 8.54 32.22 -15.83
N HIS A 11 9.36 32.45 -14.83
CA HIS A 11 9.11 32.00 -13.46
C HIS A 11 8.42 33.08 -12.60
N ALA A 12 8.24 34.30 -13.11
CA ALA A 12 7.65 35.38 -12.34
C ALA A 12 6.23 35.05 -11.87
N GLY A 13 5.97 35.14 -10.56
CA GLY A 13 4.70 34.83 -9.94
C GLY A 13 4.45 33.33 -9.68
N VAL A 14 5.34 32.43 -10.11
CA VAL A 14 5.25 31.00 -9.86
C VAL A 14 5.49 30.72 -8.37
N ARG A 15 4.75 29.80 -7.81
CA ARG A 15 4.97 29.37 -6.42
C ARG A 15 6.35 28.71 -6.27
N LEU A 16 7.01 28.99 -5.18
CA LEU A 16 8.37 28.52 -4.90
C LEU A 16 8.48 26.98 -4.93
N ASP A 17 7.48 26.25 -4.42
CA ASP A 17 7.43 24.78 -4.46
C ASP A 17 7.35 24.25 -5.92
N ALA A 18 6.64 24.94 -6.79
CA ALA A 18 6.55 24.58 -8.20
C ALA A 18 7.84 24.95 -8.96
N PHE A 19 8.42 26.12 -8.68
CA PHE A 19 9.70 26.54 -9.25
C PHE A 19 10.83 25.54 -8.94
N LEU A 20 10.96 25.12 -7.68
CA LEU A 20 11.98 24.17 -7.26
C LEU A 20 11.79 22.76 -7.85
N SER A 21 10.58 22.43 -8.29
CA SER A 21 10.28 21.11 -8.89
C SER A 21 10.30 21.13 -10.43
N ALA A 22 10.48 22.27 -11.07
CA ALA A 22 10.36 22.41 -12.52
C ALA A 22 11.40 21.62 -13.32
N ASP A 23 12.59 21.39 -12.77
CA ASP A 23 13.67 20.63 -13.41
C ASP A 23 13.60 19.11 -13.15
N GLY A 24 12.55 18.62 -12.46
CA GLY A 24 12.31 17.19 -12.19
C GLY A 24 13.22 16.56 -11.12
N ARG A 25 14.20 17.33 -10.56
CA ARG A 25 15.12 16.79 -9.52
C ARG A 25 14.51 16.74 -8.13
N LEU A 26 13.50 17.54 -7.86
CA LEU A 26 12.71 17.52 -6.64
C LEU A 26 11.24 17.33 -7.01
N SER A 27 10.55 16.48 -6.31
CA SER A 27 9.09 16.49 -6.39
C SER A 27 8.54 17.72 -5.67
N ARG A 28 7.36 18.18 -6.07
CA ARG A 28 6.70 19.32 -5.43
C ARG A 28 6.51 19.15 -3.92
N SER A 29 6.25 17.92 -3.48
CA SER A 29 6.14 17.58 -2.06
C SER A 29 7.48 17.68 -1.31
N GLN A 30 8.58 17.28 -1.95
CA GLN A 30 9.93 17.46 -1.39
C GLN A 30 10.30 18.93 -1.28
N ALA A 31 10.05 19.73 -2.33
CA ALA A 31 10.28 21.15 -2.33
C ALA A 31 9.49 21.86 -1.21
N ALA A 32 8.20 21.54 -1.06
CA ALA A 32 7.37 22.08 0.01
C ALA A 32 7.90 21.74 1.41
N ARG A 33 8.39 20.52 1.61
CA ARG A 33 8.99 20.10 2.88
C ARG A 33 10.28 20.86 3.19
N LEU A 34 11.17 21.03 2.19
CA LEU A 34 12.42 21.78 2.39
C LEU A 34 12.16 23.25 2.74
N ILE A 35 11.10 23.86 2.17
CA ILE A 35 10.66 25.19 2.55
C ILE A 35 10.17 25.24 4.00
N GLU A 36 9.36 24.26 4.42
CA GLU A 36 8.85 24.18 5.81
C GLU A 36 9.98 23.93 6.82
N GLU A 37 11.01 23.18 6.45
CA GLU A 37 12.20 22.94 7.27
C GLU A 37 13.18 24.13 7.31
N GLY A 38 12.86 25.25 6.63
CA GLY A 38 13.72 26.45 6.57
C GLY A 38 14.99 26.27 5.75
N ARG A 39 15.05 25.26 4.86
CA ARG A 39 16.21 24.92 4.02
C ARG A 39 16.20 25.63 2.66
N VAL A 40 15.26 26.54 2.45
CA VAL A 40 15.15 27.32 1.21
C VAL A 40 15.21 28.80 1.54
N ALA A 41 16.09 29.52 0.87
CA ALA A 41 16.21 30.98 0.97
C ALA A 41 15.98 31.61 -0.39
N VAL A 42 15.35 32.78 -0.39
CA VAL A 42 15.20 33.65 -1.55
C VAL A 42 15.94 34.97 -1.25
N ASP A 43 16.91 35.32 -2.06
CA ASP A 43 17.81 36.48 -1.87
C ASP A 43 18.44 36.49 -0.45
N GLY A 44 18.87 35.30 0.01
CA GLY A 44 19.52 35.08 1.30
C GLY A 44 18.57 35.08 2.52
N ARG A 45 17.25 35.23 2.33
CA ARG A 45 16.27 35.22 3.42
C ARG A 45 15.45 33.92 3.41
N PRO A 46 15.18 33.30 4.58
CA PRO A 46 14.34 32.12 4.65
C PRO A 46 12.99 32.32 3.95
N ALA A 47 12.61 31.39 3.11
CA ALA A 47 11.41 31.50 2.31
C ALA A 47 10.17 31.00 3.05
N ALA A 48 9.04 31.71 2.94
CA ALA A 48 7.75 31.26 3.43
C ALA A 48 7.07 30.29 2.44
N LYS A 49 6.21 29.39 2.93
CA LYS A 49 5.45 28.42 2.11
C LYS A 49 4.58 29.07 1.03
N SER A 50 4.11 30.30 1.26
CA SER A 50 3.30 31.07 0.33
C SER A 50 4.12 31.87 -0.68
N CYS A 51 5.47 31.83 -0.59
CA CYS A 51 6.37 32.63 -1.44
C CYS A 51 6.16 32.30 -2.91
N ARG A 52 6.15 33.36 -3.73
CA ARG A 52 6.20 33.32 -5.19
C ARG A 52 7.50 33.97 -5.65
N VAL A 53 8.15 33.38 -6.62
CA VAL A 53 9.41 33.94 -7.14
C VAL A 53 9.15 35.10 -8.05
N ALA A 54 10.07 36.09 -8.04
CA ALA A 54 10.10 37.20 -9.00
C ALA A 54 11.31 37.02 -9.94
N GLU A 55 11.26 37.64 -11.11
CA GLU A 55 12.37 37.64 -12.05
C GLU A 55 13.64 38.19 -11.40
N GLY A 56 14.76 37.53 -11.67
CA GLY A 56 16.09 37.89 -11.14
C GLY A 56 16.37 37.38 -9.71
N GLN A 57 15.39 36.89 -8.99
CA GLN A 57 15.62 36.42 -7.64
C GLN A 57 16.51 35.15 -7.59
N GLN A 58 17.40 35.13 -6.61
CA GLN A 58 18.29 34.01 -6.31
C GLN A 58 17.63 33.08 -5.28
N VAL A 59 17.36 31.86 -5.69
CA VAL A 59 16.81 30.84 -4.79
C VAL A 59 17.92 29.87 -4.42
N THR A 60 18.25 29.79 -3.13
CA THR A 60 19.18 28.82 -2.59
C THR A 60 18.40 27.72 -1.88
N VAL A 61 18.65 26.46 -2.23
CA VAL A 61 18.06 25.31 -1.56
C VAL A 61 19.17 24.40 -1.00
N ASP A 62 19.15 24.19 0.30
CA ASP A 62 19.96 23.17 0.97
C ASP A 62 19.20 21.84 0.90
N ILE A 63 19.60 21.01 -0.06
CA ILE A 63 19.11 19.64 -0.16
C ILE A 63 19.99 18.80 0.77
N PRO A 64 19.45 18.33 1.93
CA PRO A 64 20.22 17.42 2.78
C PRO A 64 20.67 16.25 1.93
N GLU A 65 21.89 15.81 2.13
CA GLU A 65 22.26 14.50 1.67
C GLU A 65 21.21 13.55 2.22
N VAL A 66 20.50 12.86 1.34
CA VAL A 66 19.72 11.72 1.75
C VAL A 66 20.75 10.82 2.41
N LYS A 67 20.74 10.74 3.74
CA LYS A 67 21.33 9.57 4.38
C LYS A 67 20.51 8.45 3.79
N ASP A 68 21.11 7.77 2.83
CA ASP A 68 20.62 6.49 2.34
C ASP A 68 20.49 5.60 3.57
N THR A 69 19.33 5.64 4.18
CA THR A 69 18.90 4.56 5.06
C THR A 69 18.49 3.47 4.08
N ALA A 70 19.50 2.88 3.42
CA ALA A 70 19.33 1.61 2.74
C ALA A 70 18.57 0.72 3.72
N VAL A 71 17.48 0.14 3.26
CA VAL A 71 16.72 -0.77 4.12
C VAL A 71 17.62 -1.95 4.41
N GLU A 72 17.97 -2.14 5.67
CA GLU A 72 18.90 -3.20 6.08
C GLU A 72 18.24 -4.58 5.93
N ALA A 73 19.00 -5.55 5.45
CA ALA A 73 18.60 -6.95 5.44
C ALA A 73 18.45 -7.46 6.89
N GLN A 74 17.35 -8.15 7.19
CA GLN A 74 17.11 -8.73 8.52
C GLN A 74 16.63 -10.17 8.39
N ASP A 75 17.18 -11.05 9.22
CA ASP A 75 16.80 -12.46 9.29
C ASP A 75 15.42 -12.61 9.95
N ILE A 76 14.38 -12.38 9.16
CA ILE A 76 12.98 -12.56 9.54
C ILE A 76 12.45 -13.76 8.74
N PRO A 77 11.93 -14.80 9.40
CA PRO A 77 11.40 -15.99 8.74
C PRO A 77 10.31 -15.64 7.71
N LEU A 78 10.43 -16.22 6.51
CA LEU A 78 9.45 -16.09 5.43
C LEU A 78 8.80 -17.44 5.16
N ASP A 79 7.46 -17.46 5.08
CA ASP A 79 6.70 -18.58 4.55
C ASP A 79 6.63 -18.44 3.02
N VAL A 80 7.60 -19.01 2.32
CA VAL A 80 7.73 -18.93 0.85
C VAL A 80 6.83 -19.98 0.22
N VAL A 81 5.84 -19.51 -0.57
CA VAL A 81 4.86 -20.36 -1.27
C VAL A 81 5.33 -20.71 -2.68
N TYR A 82 6.03 -19.79 -3.32
CA TYR A 82 6.59 -19.97 -4.66
C TYR A 82 7.82 -19.07 -4.84
N GLU A 83 8.85 -19.58 -5.46
CA GLU A 83 10.05 -18.79 -5.79
C GLU A 83 10.75 -19.36 -7.02
N ASP A 84 11.26 -18.44 -7.85
CA ASP A 84 12.16 -18.74 -8.96
C ASP A 84 13.18 -17.60 -9.18
N GLY A 85 13.77 -17.49 -10.37
CA GLY A 85 14.72 -16.43 -10.69
C GLY A 85 14.10 -15.05 -10.92
N ASP A 86 12.78 -14.95 -11.07
CA ASP A 86 12.08 -13.71 -11.44
C ASP A 86 11.18 -13.19 -10.33
N VAL A 87 10.53 -14.08 -9.59
CA VAL A 87 9.54 -13.70 -8.58
C VAL A 87 9.68 -14.51 -7.29
N ILE A 88 9.21 -13.94 -6.19
CA ILE A 88 8.98 -14.63 -4.93
C ILE A 88 7.57 -14.31 -4.44
N VAL A 89 6.82 -15.34 -4.01
CA VAL A 89 5.51 -15.21 -3.39
C VAL A 89 5.57 -15.76 -1.99
N VAL A 90 5.19 -14.94 -1.02
CA VAL A 90 5.20 -15.32 0.39
C VAL A 90 3.80 -15.24 0.99
N ASN A 91 3.52 -16.09 1.96
CA ASN A 91 2.34 -16.01 2.81
C ASN A 91 2.68 -15.12 4.02
N LYS A 92 2.37 -13.83 3.91
CA LYS A 92 2.69 -12.85 4.94
C LYS A 92 1.86 -13.09 6.21
N PRO A 93 2.46 -13.18 7.40
CA PRO A 93 1.70 -13.27 8.65
C PRO A 93 0.97 -11.95 8.96
N THR A 94 -0.07 -12.02 9.82
CA THR A 94 -0.69 -10.86 10.46
C THR A 94 0.35 -10.10 11.29
N GLY A 95 0.26 -8.77 11.34
CA GLY A 95 1.16 -7.90 12.12
C GLY A 95 2.43 -7.46 11.40
N LEU A 96 2.87 -8.13 10.34
CA LEU A 96 4.05 -7.76 9.57
C LEU A 96 3.75 -6.61 8.58
N VAL A 97 4.48 -5.49 8.70
CA VAL A 97 4.41 -4.37 7.76
C VAL A 97 5.15 -4.73 6.47
N VAL A 98 4.63 -4.33 5.31
CA VAL A 98 5.25 -4.69 4.02
C VAL A 98 6.56 -3.94 3.77
N HIS A 99 6.62 -2.63 4.04
CA HIS A 99 7.80 -1.79 3.78
C HIS A 99 7.94 -0.71 4.84
N PRO A 100 9.15 -0.19 5.07
CA PRO A 100 9.39 0.84 6.08
C PRO A 100 8.46 2.03 5.94
N ALA A 101 7.92 2.48 7.08
CA ALA A 101 6.97 3.59 7.19
C ALA A 101 7.17 4.31 8.55
N PRO A 102 6.63 5.52 8.75
CA PRO A 102 6.67 6.18 10.04
C PRO A 102 6.11 5.28 11.15
N GLY A 103 6.93 5.03 12.20
CA GLY A 103 6.60 4.12 13.29
C GLY A 103 7.06 2.66 13.09
N HIS A 104 7.53 2.30 11.89
CA HIS A 104 8.09 0.99 11.54
C HIS A 104 9.26 1.19 10.57
N PRO A 105 10.43 1.65 11.06
CA PRO A 105 11.59 1.92 10.20
C PRO A 105 12.25 0.63 9.68
N ASP A 106 12.08 -0.46 10.39
CA ASP A 106 12.63 -1.80 10.15
C ASP A 106 11.62 -2.90 10.55
N GLY A 107 12.05 -4.15 10.59
CA GLY A 107 11.19 -5.28 10.94
C GLY A 107 10.08 -5.52 9.93
N THR A 108 10.30 -5.21 8.64
CA THR A 108 9.29 -5.27 7.60
C THR A 108 9.52 -6.46 6.65
N LEU A 109 8.54 -6.78 5.83
CA LEU A 109 8.68 -7.80 4.79
C LEU A 109 9.85 -7.47 3.84
N VAL A 110 10.07 -6.19 3.52
CA VAL A 110 11.21 -5.78 2.68
C VAL A 110 12.55 -6.12 3.34
N ASN A 111 12.70 -5.93 4.66
CA ASN A 111 13.91 -6.33 5.37
C ASN A 111 14.16 -7.85 5.27
N ALA A 112 13.09 -8.64 5.41
CA ALA A 112 13.15 -10.10 5.26
C ALA A 112 13.49 -10.53 3.83
N LEU A 113 12.87 -9.90 2.82
CA LEU A 113 13.14 -10.19 1.41
C LEU A 113 14.58 -9.82 1.01
N LEU A 114 15.12 -8.72 1.51
CA LEU A 114 16.53 -8.34 1.30
C LEU A 114 17.48 -9.39 1.89
N HIS A 115 17.17 -9.93 3.07
CA HIS A 115 17.96 -11.00 3.66
C HIS A 115 17.89 -12.30 2.85
N HIS A 116 16.69 -12.69 2.43
CA HIS A 116 16.43 -13.94 1.71
C HIS A 116 16.95 -13.91 0.26
N CYS A 117 16.70 -12.83 -0.47
CA CYS A 117 17.00 -12.71 -1.89
C CYS A 117 18.38 -12.07 -2.17
N GLY A 118 18.99 -11.40 -1.19
CA GLY A 118 20.23 -10.64 -1.38
C GLY A 118 20.10 -9.57 -2.46
N ASP A 119 21.09 -9.47 -3.32
CA ASP A 119 21.17 -8.48 -4.40
C ASP A 119 20.22 -8.75 -5.58
N SER A 120 19.42 -9.81 -5.52
CA SER A 120 18.51 -10.19 -6.63
C SER A 120 17.18 -9.44 -6.66
N LEU A 121 16.86 -8.60 -5.66
CA LEU A 121 15.60 -7.84 -5.68
C LEU A 121 15.63 -6.67 -6.65
N SER A 122 14.52 -6.43 -7.35
CA SER A 122 14.37 -5.28 -8.24
C SER A 122 14.51 -3.96 -7.49
N GLY A 123 15.32 -3.05 -8.02
CA GLY A 123 15.51 -1.69 -7.52
C GLY A 123 14.45 -0.67 -7.95
N ILE A 124 13.56 -1.00 -8.89
CA ILE A 124 12.59 -0.04 -9.48
C ILE A 124 11.68 0.61 -8.43
N GLY A 125 11.30 -0.10 -7.37
CA GLY A 125 10.51 0.44 -6.26
C GLY A 125 11.21 1.54 -5.45
N GLY A 126 12.48 1.85 -5.76
CA GLY A 126 13.38 2.72 -5.00
C GLY A 126 13.89 2.02 -3.73
N GLU A 127 14.90 2.61 -3.10
CA GLU A 127 15.64 2.04 -1.95
C GLU A 127 14.76 1.55 -0.78
N LYS A 128 13.55 2.11 -0.63
CA LYS A 128 12.65 1.75 0.47
C LYS A 128 11.66 0.63 0.14
N ARG A 129 11.61 0.17 -1.11
CA ARG A 129 10.61 -0.81 -1.58
C ARG A 129 11.15 -1.78 -2.63
N PRO A 130 12.38 -2.29 -2.49
CA PRO A 130 12.94 -3.20 -3.48
C PRO A 130 11.99 -4.38 -3.70
N GLY A 131 11.75 -4.71 -4.96
CA GLY A 131 10.90 -5.82 -5.39
C GLY A 131 9.39 -5.65 -5.19
N ILE A 132 8.92 -4.66 -4.44
CA ILE A 132 7.50 -4.53 -4.07
C ILE A 132 6.67 -3.92 -5.20
N VAL A 133 5.78 -4.71 -5.80
CA VAL A 133 4.84 -4.27 -6.85
C VAL A 133 3.43 -3.96 -6.30
N HIS A 134 3.03 -4.58 -5.19
CA HIS A 134 1.78 -4.28 -4.48
C HIS A 134 1.94 -4.46 -2.98
N ARG A 135 0.90 -4.12 -2.22
CA ARG A 135 0.93 -4.25 -0.77
C ARG A 135 -0.41 -4.73 -0.22
N ILE A 136 -0.33 -5.39 0.93
CA ILE A 136 -1.45 -5.65 1.82
C ILE A 136 -1.21 -4.93 3.16
N ASP A 137 -2.25 -4.75 3.97
CA ASP A 137 -2.13 -4.02 5.23
C ASP A 137 -1.32 -4.81 6.26
N ARG A 138 -0.82 -4.14 7.31
CA ARG A 138 -0.06 -4.78 8.39
C ARG A 138 -0.79 -6.01 8.95
N ASP A 139 -2.06 -5.83 9.31
CA ASP A 139 -2.86 -6.85 9.97
C ASP A 139 -3.70 -7.69 8.97
N THR A 140 -3.43 -7.56 7.66
CA THR A 140 -3.91 -8.47 6.63
C THR A 140 -2.83 -9.51 6.37
N SER A 141 -3.18 -10.78 6.45
CA SER A 141 -2.29 -11.91 6.14
C SER A 141 -2.48 -12.43 4.72
N GLY A 142 -1.63 -13.34 4.27
CA GLY A 142 -1.76 -14.06 3.01
C GLY A 142 -0.80 -13.66 1.91
N LEU A 143 -1.10 -14.08 0.69
CA LEU A 143 -0.19 -14.03 -0.45
C LEU A 143 0.18 -12.60 -0.86
N ILE A 144 1.48 -12.39 -1.00
CA ILE A 144 2.08 -11.19 -1.59
C ILE A 144 3.22 -11.60 -2.51
N ILE A 145 3.29 -11.00 -3.71
CA ILE A 145 4.33 -11.24 -4.71
C ILE A 145 5.32 -10.09 -4.72
N ALA A 146 6.60 -10.41 -4.84
CA ALA A 146 7.68 -9.46 -5.07
C ALA A 146 8.50 -9.87 -6.30
N ALA A 147 9.08 -8.89 -6.98
CA ALA A 147 9.91 -9.08 -8.16
C ALA A 147 11.38 -9.19 -7.77
N LYS A 148 12.08 -10.21 -8.26
CA LYS A 148 13.51 -10.42 -8.02
C LYS A 148 14.42 -9.67 -9.00
N ASN A 149 13.86 -9.12 -10.09
CA ASN A 149 14.60 -8.29 -11.04
C ASN A 149 13.70 -7.24 -11.68
N ASP A 150 14.28 -6.28 -12.38
CA ASP A 150 13.58 -5.13 -12.94
C ASP A 150 12.63 -5.50 -14.08
N ALA A 151 12.97 -6.51 -14.89
CA ALA A 151 12.09 -7.00 -15.94
C ALA A 151 10.80 -7.61 -15.35
N ALA A 152 10.93 -8.43 -14.32
CA ALA A 152 9.80 -8.99 -13.60
C ALA A 152 8.95 -7.89 -12.92
N HIS A 153 9.61 -6.88 -12.33
CA HIS A 153 8.90 -5.75 -11.72
C HIS A 153 8.05 -4.98 -12.74
N ALA A 154 8.61 -4.68 -13.91
CA ALA A 154 7.90 -4.00 -14.99
C ALA A 154 6.70 -4.83 -15.49
N ALA A 155 6.90 -6.14 -15.72
CA ALA A 155 5.86 -7.05 -16.18
C ALA A 155 4.71 -7.20 -15.16
N LEU A 156 5.02 -7.40 -13.87
CA LEU A 156 4.01 -7.51 -12.81
C LEU A 156 3.27 -6.18 -12.59
N SER A 157 3.97 -5.04 -12.71
CA SER A 157 3.35 -3.72 -12.61
C SER A 157 2.36 -3.47 -13.77
N ALA A 158 2.67 -3.92 -14.98
CA ALA A 158 1.76 -3.88 -16.12
C ALA A 158 0.51 -4.73 -15.86
N GLN A 159 0.67 -5.98 -15.39
CA GLN A 159 -0.42 -6.88 -15.04
C GLN A 159 -1.31 -6.34 -13.89
N LEU A 160 -0.75 -5.58 -12.96
CA LEU A 160 -1.56 -4.87 -11.94
C LEU A 160 -2.34 -3.70 -12.53
N SER A 161 -1.80 -3.04 -13.56
CA SER A 161 -2.44 -1.91 -14.23
C SER A 161 -3.56 -2.32 -15.15
N ASP A 162 -3.41 -3.43 -15.90
CA ASP A 162 -4.41 -3.98 -16.81
C ASP A 162 -5.35 -5.00 -16.15
N HIS A 163 -5.13 -5.28 -14.85
CA HIS A 163 -5.93 -6.17 -14.01
C HIS A 163 -5.83 -7.67 -14.37
N THR A 164 -4.82 -8.09 -15.11
CA THR A 164 -4.54 -9.51 -15.40
C THR A 164 -3.96 -10.24 -14.19
N LEU A 165 -3.22 -9.53 -13.29
CA LEU A 165 -2.85 -10.05 -12.00
C LEU A 165 -4.05 -9.99 -11.05
N ALA A 166 -4.66 -11.15 -10.78
CA ALA A 166 -5.82 -11.28 -9.92
C ALA A 166 -5.44 -11.61 -8.49
N ARG A 167 -6.17 -11.01 -7.53
CA ARG A 167 -5.98 -11.20 -6.09
C ARG A 167 -7.32 -11.55 -5.48
N THR A 168 -7.37 -12.69 -4.79
CA THR A 168 -8.55 -13.18 -4.08
C THR A 168 -8.30 -13.08 -2.58
N TYR A 169 -9.31 -12.62 -1.86
CA TYR A 169 -9.28 -12.48 -0.41
C TYR A 169 -10.49 -13.17 0.20
N GLU A 170 -10.34 -13.65 1.42
CA GLU A 170 -11.46 -14.05 2.25
C GLU A 170 -11.52 -13.19 3.51
N CYS A 171 -12.74 -12.88 3.97
CA CYS A 171 -12.94 -12.06 5.17
C CYS A 171 -14.25 -12.42 5.88
N LEU A 172 -14.29 -12.15 7.19
CA LEU A 172 -15.51 -12.19 7.98
C LEU A 172 -16.02 -10.77 8.20
N VAL A 173 -17.28 -10.51 7.88
CA VAL A 173 -17.90 -9.20 8.06
C VAL A 173 -19.04 -9.22 9.07
N SER A 174 -19.27 -8.10 9.74
CA SER A 174 -20.39 -7.92 10.68
C SER A 174 -21.72 -7.83 9.93
N GLY A 175 -22.72 -8.52 10.46
CA GLY A 175 -24.08 -8.56 9.91
C GLY A 175 -24.25 -9.62 8.81
N ASN A 176 -25.51 -9.82 8.44
CA ASN A 176 -25.88 -10.79 7.41
C ASN A 176 -26.10 -10.07 6.08
N MET A 177 -25.28 -10.38 5.09
CA MET A 177 -25.47 -9.93 3.71
C MET A 177 -26.77 -10.50 3.15
N LYS A 178 -27.62 -9.65 2.58
CA LYS A 178 -28.91 -10.09 2.00
C LYS A 178 -28.72 -10.74 0.63
N GLN A 179 -27.78 -10.22 -0.15
CA GLN A 179 -27.44 -10.71 -1.50
C GLN A 179 -26.33 -11.75 -1.42
N ASP A 180 -26.26 -12.65 -2.41
CA ASP A 180 -25.21 -13.69 -2.47
C ASP A 180 -23.90 -13.17 -3.06
N SER A 181 -23.96 -12.09 -3.85
CA SER A 181 -22.81 -11.44 -4.44
C SER A 181 -23.11 -9.97 -4.75
N GLY A 182 -22.06 -9.21 -5.02
CA GLY A 182 -22.21 -7.83 -5.42
C GLY A 182 -20.87 -7.17 -5.76
N THR A 183 -20.96 -5.89 -6.14
CA THR A 183 -19.82 -5.06 -6.50
C THR A 183 -19.91 -3.71 -5.81
N VAL A 184 -18.84 -3.30 -5.16
CA VAL A 184 -18.68 -1.93 -4.68
C VAL A 184 -17.77 -1.20 -5.65
N ASN A 185 -18.34 -0.28 -6.43
CA ASN A 185 -17.61 0.60 -7.34
C ASN A 185 -17.74 2.03 -6.79
N ALA A 186 -16.82 2.41 -5.91
CA ALA A 186 -16.88 3.68 -5.20
C ALA A 186 -15.46 4.26 -5.02
N PRO A 187 -15.22 5.55 -5.37
CA PRO A 187 -13.88 6.13 -5.36
C PRO A 187 -13.36 6.32 -3.93
N ILE A 188 -12.09 5.96 -3.71
CA ILE A 188 -11.42 6.05 -2.41
C ILE A 188 -10.41 7.18 -2.37
N GLY A 189 -10.46 7.97 -1.31
CA GLY A 189 -9.50 9.03 -1.00
C GLY A 189 -9.25 9.15 0.49
N ARG A 190 -8.45 10.15 0.89
CA ARG A 190 -8.24 10.48 2.31
C ARG A 190 -9.53 11.02 2.91
N SER A 191 -9.89 10.55 4.09
CA SER A 191 -11.04 11.09 4.81
C SER A 191 -10.82 12.57 5.16
N SER A 192 -11.84 13.40 4.94
CA SER A 192 -11.83 14.81 5.36
C SER A 192 -11.95 14.96 6.88
N ALA A 193 -12.64 14.03 7.53
CA ALA A 193 -12.86 14.03 8.99
C ALA A 193 -11.66 13.49 9.77
N ASP A 194 -10.92 12.51 9.20
CA ASP A 194 -9.73 11.92 9.84
C ASP A 194 -8.69 11.58 8.76
N ARG A 195 -7.69 12.44 8.62
CA ARG A 195 -6.62 12.28 7.61
C ARG A 195 -5.78 11.01 7.74
N LYS A 196 -5.86 10.29 8.86
CA LYS A 196 -5.22 8.98 9.05
C LYS A 196 -6.01 7.85 8.40
N LYS A 197 -7.28 8.08 8.04
CA LYS A 197 -8.18 7.09 7.42
C LYS A 197 -8.39 7.36 5.94
N MET A 198 -8.78 6.29 5.25
CA MET A 198 -9.33 6.35 3.91
C MET A 198 -10.86 6.33 3.99
N ALA A 199 -11.53 6.84 2.97
CA ALA A 199 -12.99 6.83 2.89
C ALA A 199 -13.44 6.81 1.43
N VAL A 200 -14.69 6.43 1.20
CA VAL A 200 -15.36 6.71 -0.08
C VAL A 200 -15.65 8.20 -0.11
N VAL A 201 -15.05 8.91 -1.08
CA VAL A 201 -15.18 10.36 -1.21
C VAL A 201 -15.32 10.76 -2.68
N PRO A 202 -16.13 11.80 -3.00
CA PRO A 202 -16.15 12.40 -4.34
C PRO A 202 -14.74 12.87 -4.72
N GLY A 203 -14.33 12.62 -5.98
CA GLY A 203 -12.99 12.96 -6.45
C GLY A 203 -11.86 12.03 -5.96
N GLY A 204 -12.18 10.99 -5.22
CA GLY A 204 -11.25 9.91 -4.88
C GLY A 204 -10.78 9.13 -6.12
N ARG A 205 -9.80 8.24 -5.95
CA ARG A 205 -9.31 7.37 -7.02
C ARG A 205 -10.29 6.22 -7.26
N ARG A 206 -10.57 5.88 -8.52
CA ARG A 206 -11.41 4.71 -8.89
C ARG A 206 -11.00 3.50 -8.06
N ALA A 207 -11.98 2.83 -7.45
CA ALA A 207 -11.81 1.63 -6.68
C ALA A 207 -13.00 0.68 -6.90
N VAL A 208 -12.71 -0.60 -7.19
CA VAL A 208 -13.72 -1.63 -7.47
C VAL A 208 -13.38 -2.90 -6.72
N THR A 209 -14.34 -3.39 -5.92
CA THR A 209 -14.27 -4.63 -5.16
C THR A 209 -15.49 -5.48 -5.47
N HIS A 210 -15.30 -6.69 -5.98
CA HIS A 210 -16.34 -7.71 -6.12
C HIS A 210 -16.34 -8.58 -4.88
N TRP A 211 -17.51 -8.99 -4.43
CA TRP A 211 -17.67 -9.89 -3.30
C TRP A 211 -18.73 -10.95 -3.58
N GLU A 212 -18.55 -12.13 -3.01
CA GLU A 212 -19.50 -13.24 -3.00
C GLU A 212 -19.57 -13.85 -1.61
N VAL A 213 -20.75 -14.31 -1.23
CA VAL A 213 -20.98 -14.98 0.06
C VAL A 213 -20.48 -16.41 -0.03
N VAL A 214 -19.58 -16.79 0.88
CA VAL A 214 -19.14 -18.15 1.08
C VAL A 214 -20.06 -18.87 2.07
N ALA A 215 -20.37 -18.23 3.20
CA ALA A 215 -21.27 -18.73 4.23
C ALA A 215 -21.92 -17.62 5.05
N ARG A 216 -23.05 -17.89 5.66
CA ARG A 216 -23.75 -16.99 6.60
C ARG A 216 -23.85 -17.64 7.97
N TYR A 217 -23.52 -16.85 8.99
CA TYR A 217 -23.64 -17.22 10.40
C TYR A 217 -24.51 -16.20 11.13
N PRO A 218 -25.02 -16.50 12.33
CA PRO A 218 -25.77 -15.51 13.11
C PRO A 218 -24.98 -14.20 13.33
N GLY A 219 -25.38 -13.12 12.66
CA GLY A 219 -24.75 -11.79 12.75
C GLY A 219 -23.40 -11.65 12.06
N VAL A 220 -22.94 -12.64 11.28
CA VAL A 220 -21.65 -12.61 10.56
C VAL A 220 -21.80 -13.23 9.17
N THR A 221 -21.14 -12.67 8.17
CA THR A 221 -21.04 -13.29 6.84
C THR A 221 -19.58 -13.53 6.46
N HIS A 222 -19.29 -14.72 5.95
CA HIS A 222 -18.02 -15.06 5.32
C HIS A 222 -18.08 -14.68 3.85
N LEU A 223 -17.18 -13.82 3.40
CA LEU A 223 -17.12 -13.32 2.04
C LEU A 223 -15.80 -13.73 1.37
N ARG A 224 -15.88 -13.97 0.07
CA ARG A 224 -14.74 -13.96 -0.84
C ARG A 224 -14.77 -12.66 -1.64
N CYS A 225 -13.64 -11.97 -1.69
CA CYS A 225 -13.50 -10.69 -2.39
C CYS A 225 -12.46 -10.77 -3.51
N ARG A 226 -12.76 -10.16 -4.66
CA ARG A 226 -11.83 -10.00 -5.78
C ARG A 226 -11.66 -8.52 -6.10
N LEU A 227 -10.40 -8.13 -6.36
CA LEU A 227 -10.04 -6.73 -6.59
C LEU A 227 -9.73 -6.47 -8.05
N GLU A 228 -10.38 -5.45 -8.68
CA GLU A 228 -9.85 -4.83 -9.89
C GLU A 228 -8.73 -3.83 -9.54
N THR A 229 -8.90 -3.07 -8.52
CA THR A 229 -7.96 -2.01 -8.08
C THR A 229 -7.36 -2.35 -6.72
N GLY A 230 -6.23 -1.71 -6.35
CA GLY A 230 -5.55 -1.93 -5.06
C GLY A 230 -5.31 -0.62 -4.31
N ARG A 231 -6.39 0.07 -3.86
CA ARG A 231 -6.23 1.28 -3.06
C ARG A 231 -5.97 0.93 -1.59
N THR A 232 -5.31 1.83 -0.88
CA THR A 232 -5.04 1.66 0.56
C THR A 232 -6.34 1.35 1.31
N HIS A 233 -6.36 0.25 2.07
CA HIS A 233 -7.47 -0.24 2.86
C HIS A 233 -8.76 -0.53 2.04
N GLN A 234 -8.66 -0.79 0.74
CA GLN A 234 -9.81 -0.79 -0.17
C GLN A 234 -10.96 -1.70 0.27
N ILE A 235 -10.71 -3.00 0.53
CA ILE A 235 -11.74 -3.96 0.95
C ILE A 235 -12.38 -3.48 2.26
N ARG A 236 -11.57 -3.06 3.22
CA ARG A 236 -12.00 -2.58 4.54
C ARG A 236 -12.94 -1.37 4.43
N VAL A 237 -12.55 -0.38 3.61
CA VAL A 237 -13.33 0.84 3.36
C VAL A 237 -14.63 0.50 2.62
N HIS A 238 -14.57 -0.32 1.57
CA HIS A 238 -15.73 -0.67 0.76
C HIS A 238 -16.77 -1.46 1.55
N LEU A 239 -16.34 -2.46 2.33
CA LEU A 239 -17.27 -3.26 3.13
C LEU A 239 -17.89 -2.44 4.28
N ALA A 240 -17.10 -1.56 4.91
CA ALA A 240 -17.64 -0.61 5.90
C ALA A 240 -18.63 0.39 5.26
N TYR A 241 -18.34 0.87 4.04
CA TYR A 241 -19.22 1.79 3.30
C TYR A 241 -20.61 1.19 3.02
N ILE A 242 -20.67 -0.11 2.73
CA ILE A 242 -21.95 -0.82 2.53
C ILE A 242 -22.58 -1.34 3.83
N GLY A 243 -22.05 -0.95 5.00
CA GLY A 243 -22.62 -1.29 6.32
C GLY A 243 -22.17 -2.64 6.89
N HIS A 244 -21.20 -3.31 6.28
CA HIS A 244 -20.68 -4.61 6.69
C HIS A 244 -19.19 -4.56 6.96
N PRO A 245 -18.70 -3.85 8.01
CA PRO A 245 -17.29 -3.76 8.31
C PRO A 245 -16.71 -5.13 8.66
N ILE A 246 -15.40 -5.31 8.39
CA ILE A 246 -14.68 -6.55 8.67
C ILE A 246 -14.58 -6.75 10.19
N LEU A 247 -14.76 -7.99 10.66
CA LEU A 247 -14.56 -8.35 12.06
C LEU A 247 -13.12 -8.06 12.51
N GLY A 248 -12.96 -7.50 13.69
CA GLY A 248 -11.64 -7.14 14.23
C GLY A 248 -11.05 -5.85 13.66
N ASP A 249 -11.67 -5.22 12.66
CA ASP A 249 -11.22 -3.93 12.15
C ASP A 249 -11.63 -2.79 13.09
N THR A 250 -10.67 -2.33 13.91
CA THR A 250 -10.90 -1.24 14.88
C THR A 250 -10.85 0.15 14.25
N VAL A 251 -10.43 0.24 12.97
CA VAL A 251 -10.35 1.52 12.23
C VAL A 251 -11.68 1.84 11.54
N TYR A 252 -12.27 0.85 10.85
CA TYR A 252 -13.50 1.02 10.04
C TYR A 252 -14.72 0.31 10.62
N GLY A 253 -14.54 -0.54 11.60
CA GLY A 253 -15.60 -1.30 12.29
C GLY A 253 -15.76 -0.92 13.75
N ALA A 254 -16.06 -1.92 14.57
CA ALA A 254 -16.21 -1.74 16.01
C ALA A 254 -14.89 -1.39 16.68
N LYS A 255 -14.89 -0.37 17.54
CA LYS A 255 -13.67 0.08 18.25
C LYS A 255 -13.09 -0.96 19.21
N LYS A 256 -13.91 -1.91 19.68
CA LYS A 256 -13.48 -2.97 20.59
C LYS A 256 -12.86 -4.10 19.80
N PRO A 257 -11.67 -4.59 20.18
CA PRO A 257 -11.08 -5.80 19.60
C PRO A 257 -12.02 -6.99 19.73
N VAL A 258 -11.97 -7.87 18.74
CA VAL A 258 -12.69 -9.15 18.76
C VAL A 258 -11.78 -10.21 19.40
N PRO A 259 -12.18 -10.87 20.50
CA PRO A 259 -11.34 -11.89 21.14
C PRO A 259 -10.97 -13.02 20.18
N GLY A 260 -9.65 -13.24 20.02
CA GLY A 260 -9.09 -14.26 19.14
C GLY A 260 -8.70 -13.75 17.74
N LEU A 261 -8.84 -12.45 17.48
CA LEU A 261 -8.32 -11.80 16.28
C LEU A 261 -7.26 -10.75 16.66
N THR A 262 -6.15 -10.76 15.97
CA THR A 262 -5.07 -9.77 16.12
C THR A 262 -5.41 -8.43 15.46
N GLY A 263 -6.23 -8.46 14.40
CA GLY A 263 -6.67 -7.30 13.62
C GLY A 263 -7.90 -7.64 12.78
N GLN A 264 -8.03 -6.99 11.62
CA GLN A 264 -9.10 -7.31 10.68
C GLN A 264 -9.00 -8.75 10.18
N CYS A 265 -10.09 -9.50 10.28
CA CYS A 265 -10.21 -10.87 9.77
C CYS A 265 -10.30 -10.85 8.23
N LEU A 266 -9.15 -10.61 7.61
CA LEU A 266 -8.95 -10.44 6.16
C LEU A 266 -7.67 -11.15 5.74
N HIS A 267 -7.78 -12.06 4.77
CA HIS A 267 -6.69 -12.90 4.31
C HIS A 267 -6.64 -12.95 2.78
N ALA A 268 -5.45 -12.77 2.20
CA ALA A 268 -5.21 -12.91 0.76
C ALA A 268 -5.00 -14.40 0.43
N THR A 269 -6.08 -15.10 0.09
CA THR A 269 -6.09 -16.57 -0.12
C THR A 269 -5.56 -16.99 -1.47
N GLY A 270 -5.65 -16.14 -2.50
CA GLY A 270 -5.32 -16.52 -3.86
C GLY A 270 -4.63 -15.42 -4.65
N LEU A 271 -3.68 -15.83 -5.47
CA LEU A 271 -2.94 -14.99 -6.38
C LEU A 271 -2.83 -15.68 -7.74
N ARG A 272 -3.23 -14.99 -8.81
CA ARG A 272 -3.07 -15.46 -10.19
C ARG A 272 -2.37 -14.40 -11.01
N PHE A 273 -1.33 -14.79 -11.74
CA PHE A 273 -0.56 -13.89 -12.61
C PHE A 273 0.02 -14.66 -13.82
N LEU A 274 0.45 -13.94 -14.85
CA LEU A 274 1.27 -14.49 -15.89
C LEU A 274 2.73 -14.37 -15.50
N HIS A 275 3.46 -15.48 -15.57
CA HIS A 275 4.88 -15.49 -15.22
C HIS A 275 5.65 -14.46 -16.08
N PRO A 276 6.44 -13.56 -15.46
CA PRO A 276 7.07 -12.43 -16.17
C PRO A 276 7.93 -12.81 -17.36
N ARG A 277 8.60 -13.95 -17.31
CA ARG A 277 9.52 -14.43 -18.35
C ARG A 277 8.83 -15.35 -19.37
N THR A 278 8.04 -16.32 -18.90
CA THR A 278 7.46 -17.35 -19.77
C THR A 278 6.09 -16.99 -20.33
N GLY A 279 5.37 -16.06 -19.67
CA GLY A 279 3.99 -15.73 -19.99
C GLY A 279 2.97 -16.79 -19.58
N GLU A 280 3.39 -17.88 -18.97
CA GLU A 280 2.50 -18.95 -18.52
C GLU A 280 1.67 -18.51 -17.30
N PRO A 281 0.41 -18.95 -17.17
CA PRO A 281 -0.41 -18.64 -16.01
C PRO A 281 0.08 -19.40 -14.78
N VAL A 282 0.28 -18.67 -13.69
CA VAL A 282 0.59 -19.20 -12.35
C VAL A 282 -0.57 -18.88 -11.44
N GLU A 283 -1.11 -19.89 -10.76
CA GLU A 283 -2.18 -19.74 -9.78
C GLU A 283 -1.76 -20.37 -8.47
N LEU A 284 -1.78 -19.57 -7.39
CA LEU A 284 -1.31 -19.94 -6.07
C LEU A 284 -2.42 -19.70 -5.04
N HIS A 285 -2.48 -20.61 -4.07
CA HIS A 285 -3.41 -20.53 -2.94
C HIS A 285 -2.65 -20.77 -1.63
N CYS A 286 -3.10 -20.12 -0.56
CA CYS A 286 -2.66 -20.45 0.79
C CYS A 286 -3.86 -20.70 1.70
N PRO A 287 -3.71 -21.58 2.72
CA PRO A 287 -4.77 -21.88 3.66
C PRO A 287 -5.09 -20.66 4.54
N LEU A 288 -6.32 -20.61 5.05
CA LEU A 288 -6.72 -19.62 6.05
C LEU A 288 -5.85 -19.72 7.31
N PRO A 289 -5.43 -18.59 7.91
CA PRO A 289 -4.64 -18.62 9.13
C PRO A 289 -5.44 -19.13 10.32
N GLU A 290 -4.75 -19.64 11.33
CA GLU A 290 -5.35 -20.28 12.50
C GLU A 290 -6.37 -19.37 13.23
N GLU A 291 -6.11 -18.07 13.35
CA GLU A 291 -7.06 -17.15 13.97
C GLU A 291 -8.37 -17.04 13.18
N PHE A 292 -8.31 -17.15 11.85
CA PHE A 292 -9.50 -17.14 10.98
C PHE A 292 -10.29 -18.44 11.12
N THR A 293 -9.62 -19.60 11.03
CA THR A 293 -10.27 -20.93 11.15
C THR A 293 -10.90 -21.13 12.53
N ARG A 294 -10.21 -20.75 13.61
CA ARG A 294 -10.80 -20.75 14.97
C ARG A 294 -12.03 -19.85 15.08
N MET A 295 -12.07 -18.73 14.35
CA MET A 295 -13.25 -17.87 14.35
C MET A 295 -14.42 -18.54 13.62
N LEU A 296 -14.17 -19.18 12.47
CA LEU A 296 -15.18 -19.98 11.76
C LEU A 296 -15.77 -21.07 12.64
N GLU A 297 -14.93 -21.88 13.31
CA GLU A 297 -15.37 -22.92 14.24
C GLU A 297 -16.27 -22.38 15.38
N LYS A 298 -15.93 -21.19 15.92
CA LYS A 298 -16.77 -20.55 16.95
C LYS A 298 -18.13 -20.11 16.41
N LEU A 299 -18.19 -19.70 15.14
CA LEU A 299 -19.42 -19.27 14.49
C LEU A 299 -20.31 -20.46 14.14
N GLU A 300 -19.72 -21.57 13.69
CA GLU A 300 -20.42 -22.83 13.41
C GLU A 300 -21.10 -23.42 14.66
N ARG A 301 -20.43 -23.36 15.81
CA ARG A 301 -21.02 -23.84 17.09
C ARG A 301 -22.20 -23.00 17.59
N LYS A 302 -22.46 -21.84 16.98
CA LYS A 302 -23.56 -20.95 17.35
C LYS A 302 -24.77 -21.05 16.40
N GLN A 303 -24.65 -21.86 15.35
CA GLN A 303 -25.76 -22.23 14.47
C GLN A 303 -26.65 -23.28 15.12
#